data_d3b4e148f8bc0c0405fa5382119df8c7
#
_entry.id   d3b4e148f8bc0c0405fa5382119df8c7
#
_cell.length_a   1.000
_cell.length_b   1.000
_cell.length_c   1.000
_cell.angle_alpha   90.00
_cell.angle_beta   90.00
_cell.angle_gamma   90.00
#
_symmetry.space_group_name_H-M   'P 1'
#
loop_
_entity.id
_entity.type
_entity.pdbx_description
1 polymer ?
#
loop_
_entity_poly.entity_id
_entity_poly.type
_entity_poly.pdbx_seq_one_letter_code
_entity_poly.pdbx_strand_id
1 'polypeptide(L)'
;DTFFSEQLWAQVACADLLLINKTDRLGEEGLSAIVDRVKERRPGLEVHCTYMGQVRRSAVMSMPESQDEIRILQATHSPHRVAEFESFVFETNAVCIDRVRLGHLLLNIKGAQIARFKGVLRCWDKTHCVNGFPGQLDWDSTPVSGPTKIAFIGLGLTAQRDAIKACLDQELKAQHEALRD
;
A
#
# COMPACT_ATOMS: atom_id res chain seq x y z
N ASP A 1 9.02 10.92 3.79
CA ASP A 1 7.59 10.80 3.45
C ASP A 1 7.00 11.97 2.68
N THR A 2 7.82 12.91 2.21
CA THR A 2 7.35 14.13 1.53
C THR A 2 6.75 13.79 0.16
N PHE A 3 7.32 12.84 -0.56
CA PHE A 3 6.89 12.46 -1.91
C PHE A 3 5.46 11.87 -1.95
N PHE A 4 5.14 10.94 -1.06
CA PHE A 4 3.77 10.39 -0.97
C PHE A 4 2.75 11.45 -0.58
N SER A 5 3.14 12.39 0.27
CA SER A 5 2.27 13.48 0.67
C SER A 5 1.98 14.45 -0.47
N GLU A 6 2.95 14.76 -1.31
CA GLU A 6 2.77 15.64 -2.48
C GLU A 6 1.79 15.06 -3.50
N GLN A 7 1.95 13.77 -3.85
CA GLN A 7 1.02 13.09 -4.76
C GLN A 7 -0.41 13.02 -4.20
N LEU A 8 -0.54 12.72 -2.90
CA LEU A 8 -1.84 12.70 -2.24
C LEU A 8 -2.51 14.08 -2.30
N TRP A 9 -1.75 15.14 -2.00
CA TRP A 9 -2.28 16.49 -2.02
C TRP A 9 -2.61 16.98 -3.43
N ALA A 10 -1.90 16.54 -4.45
CA ALA A 10 -2.25 16.80 -5.84
C ALA A 10 -3.61 16.18 -6.20
N GLN A 11 -3.88 14.94 -5.74
CA GLN A 11 -5.19 14.30 -5.92
C GLN A 11 -6.31 15.07 -5.19
N VAL A 12 -6.07 15.45 -3.93
CA VAL A 12 -7.03 16.24 -3.14
C VAL A 12 -7.30 17.59 -3.80
N ALA A 13 -6.28 18.23 -4.41
CA ALA A 13 -6.42 19.50 -5.10
C ALA A 13 -7.32 19.42 -6.33
N CYS A 14 -7.40 18.30 -7.01
CA CYS A 14 -8.20 18.07 -8.21
C CYS A 14 -9.55 17.39 -7.93
N ALA A 15 -9.82 17.00 -6.68
CA ALA A 15 -11.01 16.23 -6.35
C ALA A 15 -12.25 17.15 -6.25
N ASP A 16 -13.39 16.72 -6.81
CA ASP A 16 -14.70 17.32 -6.58
C ASP A 16 -15.37 16.73 -5.34
N LEU A 17 -15.03 15.47 -5.02
CA LEU A 17 -15.48 14.74 -3.84
C LEU A 17 -14.31 13.91 -3.29
N LEU A 18 -14.09 13.96 -1.98
CA LEU A 18 -13.09 13.13 -1.31
C LEU A 18 -13.75 12.03 -0.49
N LEU A 19 -13.38 10.79 -0.77
CA LEU A 19 -13.79 9.63 0.02
C LEU A 19 -12.60 9.15 0.87
N ILE A 20 -12.69 9.31 2.19
CA ILE A 20 -11.75 8.75 3.14
C ILE A 20 -12.24 7.37 3.52
N ASN A 21 -11.58 6.32 3.01
CA ASN A 21 -11.96 4.93 3.24
C ASN A 21 -11.14 4.27 4.35
N LYS A 22 -11.63 3.12 4.87
CA LYS A 22 -11.03 2.36 5.97
C LYS A 22 -10.98 3.15 7.29
N THR A 23 -12.01 3.92 7.54
CA THR A 23 -12.11 4.76 8.75
C THR A 23 -12.18 3.96 10.05
N ASP A 24 -12.53 2.66 9.96
CA ASP A 24 -12.45 1.68 11.03
C ASP A 24 -11.05 1.46 11.60
N ARG A 25 -10.01 1.84 10.85
CA ARG A 25 -8.61 1.72 11.27
C ARG A 25 -8.08 2.96 11.99
N LEU A 26 -8.89 4.00 12.05
CA LEU A 26 -8.55 5.27 12.67
C LEU A 26 -9.49 5.50 13.87
N GLY A 27 -8.94 5.96 14.99
CA GLY A 27 -9.78 6.50 16.06
C GLY A 27 -10.42 7.82 15.63
N GLU A 28 -11.45 8.27 16.35
CA GLU A 28 -12.18 9.51 16.04
C GLU A 28 -11.26 10.73 15.94
N GLU A 29 -10.27 10.85 16.84
CA GLU A 29 -9.29 11.92 16.84
C GLU A 29 -8.42 11.90 15.57
N GLY A 30 -7.94 10.72 15.15
CA GLY A 30 -7.14 10.59 13.95
C GLY A 30 -7.92 10.92 12.67
N LEU A 31 -9.20 10.53 12.64
CA LEU A 31 -10.09 10.85 11.52
C LEU A 31 -10.38 12.35 11.46
N SER A 32 -10.71 12.97 12.59
CA SER A 32 -10.93 14.42 12.68
C SER A 32 -9.71 15.20 12.20
N ALA A 33 -8.52 14.84 12.66
CA ALA A 33 -7.27 15.49 12.25
C ALA A 33 -7.04 15.42 10.72
N ILE A 34 -7.37 14.29 10.08
CA ILE A 34 -7.26 14.15 8.62
C ILE A 34 -8.28 15.06 7.91
N VAL A 35 -9.53 15.05 8.36
CA VAL A 35 -10.61 15.89 7.77
C VAL A 35 -10.28 17.37 7.91
N ASP A 36 -9.82 17.80 9.09
CA ASP A 36 -9.46 19.21 9.35
C ASP A 36 -8.29 19.63 8.44
N ARG A 37 -7.28 18.81 8.29
CA ARG A 37 -6.14 19.09 7.40
C ARG A 37 -6.54 19.16 5.92
N VAL A 38 -7.53 18.36 5.50
CA VAL A 38 -8.11 18.47 4.14
C VAL A 38 -8.85 19.79 4.00
N LYS A 39 -9.71 20.16 4.95
CA LYS A 39 -10.50 21.38 4.93
C LYS A 39 -9.65 22.65 5.01
N GLU A 40 -8.55 22.62 5.74
CA GLU A 40 -7.59 23.73 5.75
C GLU A 40 -7.02 24.02 4.35
N ARG A 41 -6.77 22.99 3.55
CA ARG A 41 -6.20 23.12 2.19
C ARG A 41 -7.26 23.32 1.09
N ARG A 42 -8.42 22.73 1.28
CA ARG A 42 -9.57 22.79 0.35
C ARG A 42 -10.88 23.01 1.14
N PRO A 43 -11.18 24.23 1.60
CA PRO A 43 -12.33 24.52 2.47
C PRO A 43 -13.69 24.13 1.88
N GLY A 44 -13.84 24.16 0.55
CA GLY A 44 -15.08 23.82 -0.15
C GLY A 44 -15.21 22.36 -0.57
N LEU A 45 -14.20 21.51 -0.30
CA LEU A 45 -14.23 20.12 -0.73
C LEU A 45 -15.21 19.31 0.14
N GLU A 46 -16.14 18.61 -0.52
CA GLU A 46 -17.02 17.66 0.14
C GLU A 46 -16.25 16.41 0.52
N VAL A 47 -16.29 16.03 1.81
CA VAL A 47 -15.54 14.90 2.36
C VAL A 47 -16.49 13.90 2.98
N HIS A 48 -16.45 12.64 2.53
CA HIS A 48 -17.19 11.54 3.08
C HIS A 48 -16.25 10.49 3.67
N CYS A 49 -16.51 10.12 4.92
CA CYS A 49 -15.83 9.02 5.59
C CYS A 49 -16.57 7.72 5.30
N THR A 50 -15.84 6.69 4.86
CA THR A 50 -16.44 5.43 4.42
C THR A 50 -15.76 4.23 5.08
N TYR A 51 -16.52 3.16 5.20
CA TYR A 51 -16.06 1.83 5.63
C TYR A 51 -16.27 0.84 4.48
N MET A 52 -15.27 0.04 4.17
CA MET A 52 -15.26 -0.93 3.07
C MET A 52 -15.73 -0.37 1.71
N GLY A 53 -15.48 0.92 1.45
CA GLY A 53 -15.89 1.59 0.21
C GLY A 53 -17.40 1.83 0.10
N GLN A 54 -18.17 1.66 1.18
CA GLN A 54 -19.61 1.87 1.16
C GLN A 54 -19.92 3.37 1.15
N VAL A 55 -20.47 3.82 0.04
CA VAL A 55 -20.89 5.21 -0.18
C VAL A 55 -22.36 5.22 -0.54
N ARG A 56 -23.10 6.19 -0.01
CA ARG A 56 -24.49 6.40 -0.44
C ARG A 56 -24.50 6.86 -1.88
N ARG A 57 -25.30 6.20 -2.72
CA ARG A 57 -25.45 6.58 -4.14
C ARG A 57 -25.76 8.06 -4.31
N SER A 58 -26.61 8.63 -3.45
CA SER A 58 -26.95 10.05 -3.48
C SER A 58 -25.73 10.97 -3.32
N ALA A 59 -24.75 10.62 -2.50
CA ALA A 59 -23.56 11.42 -2.30
C ALA A 59 -22.68 11.51 -3.57
N VAL A 60 -22.74 10.49 -4.42
CA VAL A 60 -21.98 10.48 -5.69
C VAL A 60 -22.79 11.06 -6.84
N MET A 61 -24.11 10.88 -6.83
CA MET A 61 -24.99 11.28 -7.94
C MET A 61 -25.54 12.71 -7.81
N SER A 62 -25.46 13.32 -6.62
CA SER A 62 -25.90 14.69 -6.37
C SER A 62 -24.78 15.73 -6.52
N MET A 63 -23.63 15.32 -7.04
CA MET A 63 -22.56 16.26 -7.36
C MET A 63 -23.10 17.26 -8.39
N PRO A 64 -23.00 18.57 -8.14
CA PRO A 64 -23.37 19.56 -9.14
C PRO A 64 -22.51 19.31 -10.38
N GLU A 65 -23.11 19.33 -11.56
CA GLU A 65 -22.34 19.41 -12.79
C GLU A 65 -21.43 20.63 -12.65
N SER A 66 -20.14 20.39 -12.48
CA SER A 66 -19.19 21.48 -12.39
C SER A 66 -19.20 22.19 -13.73
N GLN A 67 -19.79 23.39 -13.79
CA GLN A 67 -19.67 24.27 -14.94
C GLN A 67 -18.27 24.88 -15.03
N ASP A 68 -17.43 24.62 -14.05
CA ASP A 68 -16.04 25.02 -14.10
C ASP A 68 -15.34 24.21 -15.19
N GLU A 69 -14.90 24.92 -16.21
CA GLU A 69 -13.94 24.44 -17.19
C GLU A 69 -12.95 23.53 -16.48
N ILE A 70 -12.75 22.33 -17.03
CA ILE A 70 -11.73 21.41 -16.57
C ILE A 70 -10.46 22.24 -16.37
N ARG A 71 -10.19 22.65 -15.14
CA ARG A 71 -8.92 23.23 -14.75
C ARG A 71 -7.93 22.09 -14.87
N ILE A 72 -7.49 21.88 -16.10
CA ILE A 72 -6.24 21.18 -16.33
C ILE A 72 -5.25 22.05 -15.58
N LEU A 73 -5.00 21.69 -14.32
CA LEU A 73 -3.82 22.12 -13.63
C LEU A 73 -2.72 21.71 -14.59
N GLN A 74 -2.24 22.69 -15.39
CA GLN A 74 -0.95 22.56 -16.01
C GLN A 74 -0.04 22.30 -14.82
N ALA A 75 0.14 21.01 -14.51
CA ALA A 75 1.24 20.58 -13.71
C ALA A 75 2.42 21.21 -14.43
N THR A 76 2.88 22.33 -13.92
CA THR A 76 4.17 22.86 -14.27
C THR A 76 5.07 21.69 -13.95
N HIS A 77 5.41 20.94 -14.99
CA HIS A 77 6.39 19.89 -14.93
C HIS A 77 7.70 20.58 -14.53
N SER A 78 7.83 20.75 -13.23
CA SER A 78 9.14 20.98 -12.66
C SER A 78 9.97 19.78 -13.13
N PRO A 79 11.13 19.97 -13.76
CA PRO A 79 11.95 18.87 -14.24
C PRO A 79 12.64 18.13 -13.08
N HIS A 80 12.07 18.19 -11.90
CA HIS A 80 12.45 17.32 -10.81
C HIS A 80 12.11 15.92 -11.27
N ARG A 81 13.12 15.09 -11.44
CA ARG A 81 12.99 13.65 -11.68
C ARG A 81 11.91 13.13 -10.75
N VAL A 82 10.73 12.89 -11.29
CA VAL A 82 9.68 12.16 -10.56
C VAL A 82 10.31 10.82 -10.26
N ALA A 83 10.56 10.55 -9.00
CA ALA A 83 11.08 9.26 -8.58
C ALA A 83 10.07 8.21 -9.03
N GLU A 84 10.44 7.43 -10.05
CA GLU A 84 9.54 6.45 -10.63
C GLU A 84 9.40 5.27 -9.67
N PHE A 85 8.15 4.89 -9.42
CA PHE A 85 7.86 3.65 -8.72
C PHE A 85 8.26 2.47 -9.60
N GLU A 86 9.02 1.58 -9.00
CA GLU A 86 9.44 0.33 -9.58
C GLU A 86 8.69 -0.83 -8.92
N SER A 87 8.62 -1.96 -9.60
CA SER A 87 8.04 -3.15 -9.04
C SER A 87 8.75 -4.41 -9.51
N PHE A 88 8.74 -5.44 -8.67
CA PHE A 88 9.12 -6.78 -9.05
C PHE A 88 8.31 -7.82 -8.28
N VAL A 89 8.33 -9.06 -8.77
CA VAL A 89 7.71 -10.20 -8.10
C VAL A 89 8.79 -11.15 -7.60
N PHE A 90 8.69 -11.52 -6.33
CA PHE A 90 9.37 -12.66 -5.75
C PHE A 90 8.48 -13.88 -5.88
N GLU A 91 9.00 -14.97 -6.44
CA GLU A 91 8.29 -16.22 -6.61
C GLU A 91 9.16 -17.39 -6.15
N THR A 92 8.59 -18.30 -5.35
CA THR A 92 9.27 -19.49 -4.87
C THR A 92 8.29 -20.62 -4.56
N ASN A 93 8.74 -21.87 -4.71
CA ASN A 93 7.99 -23.03 -4.27
C ASN A 93 8.28 -23.41 -2.80
N ALA A 94 9.20 -22.73 -2.14
CA ALA A 94 9.49 -22.95 -0.73
C ALA A 94 8.24 -22.67 0.13
N VAL A 95 8.06 -23.49 1.15
CA VAL A 95 6.95 -23.37 2.10
C VAL A 95 7.42 -22.54 3.29
N CYS A 96 6.67 -21.53 3.67
CA CYS A 96 6.93 -20.77 4.88
C CYS A 96 6.45 -21.56 6.10
N ILE A 97 7.33 -21.76 7.06
CA ILE A 97 7.04 -22.47 8.30
C ILE A 97 6.68 -21.49 9.40
N ASP A 98 7.45 -20.44 9.54
CA ASP A 98 7.25 -19.36 10.51
C ASP A 98 6.91 -18.04 9.79
N ARG A 99 5.61 -17.77 9.67
CA ARG A 99 5.14 -16.54 9.04
C ARG A 99 5.41 -15.28 9.88
N VAL A 100 5.53 -15.41 11.21
CA VAL A 100 5.82 -14.27 12.08
C VAL A 100 7.23 -13.79 11.81
N ARG A 101 8.18 -14.71 11.77
CA ARG A 101 9.58 -14.44 11.44
C ARG A 101 9.73 -13.85 10.03
N LEU A 102 9.05 -14.44 9.04
CA LEU A 102 9.04 -13.89 7.69
C LEU A 102 8.38 -12.50 7.65
N GLY A 103 7.31 -12.27 8.40
CA GLY A 103 6.66 -10.97 8.53
C GLY A 103 7.59 -9.89 9.07
N HIS A 104 8.36 -10.21 10.11
CA HIS A 104 9.38 -9.31 10.63
C HIS A 104 10.45 -8.97 9.58
N LEU A 105 10.88 -9.97 8.80
CA LEU A 105 11.82 -9.72 7.70
C LEU A 105 11.21 -8.77 6.66
N LEU A 106 9.99 -9.05 6.19
CA LEU A 106 9.30 -8.23 5.18
C LEU A 106 9.14 -6.76 5.60
N LEU A 107 8.86 -6.51 6.88
CA LEU A 107 8.74 -5.15 7.44
C LEU A 107 10.08 -4.44 7.61
N ASN A 108 11.20 -5.19 7.67
CA ASN A 108 12.52 -4.66 8.00
C ASN A 108 13.55 -4.82 6.86
N ILE A 109 13.10 -5.03 5.62
CA ILE A 109 14.00 -5.08 4.47
C ILE A 109 14.75 -3.75 4.35
N LYS A 110 16.08 -3.83 4.48
CA LYS A 110 16.96 -2.65 4.44
C LYS A 110 17.36 -2.30 3.01
N GLY A 111 17.67 -1.03 2.79
CA GLY A 111 18.26 -0.54 1.54
C GLY A 111 17.27 -0.23 0.42
N ALA A 112 16.00 -0.62 0.53
CA ALA A 112 14.95 -0.29 -0.42
C ALA A 112 13.85 0.54 0.24
N GLN A 113 13.31 1.49 -0.51
CA GLN A 113 12.13 2.24 -0.09
C GLN A 113 10.87 1.51 -0.57
N ILE A 114 10.54 0.42 0.13
CA ILE A 114 9.32 -0.35 -0.18
C ILE A 114 8.12 0.45 0.29
N ALA A 115 7.28 0.84 -0.66
CA ALA A 115 6.02 1.53 -0.39
C ALA A 115 4.91 0.54 -0.06
N ARG A 116 4.94 -0.62 -0.72
CA ARG A 116 3.93 -1.66 -0.55
C ARG A 116 4.46 -3.01 -1.01
N PHE A 117 4.02 -4.06 -0.35
CA PHE A 117 4.09 -5.41 -0.91
C PHE A 117 2.76 -6.14 -0.72
N LYS A 118 2.42 -6.97 -1.68
CA LYS A 118 1.18 -7.75 -1.65
C LYS A 118 1.37 -9.07 -2.40
N GLY A 119 0.76 -10.13 -1.88
CA GLY A 119 0.85 -11.41 -2.56
C GLY A 119 0.19 -12.56 -1.82
N VAL A 120 0.57 -13.75 -2.22
CA VAL A 120 0.20 -15.01 -1.57
C VAL A 120 1.44 -15.69 -1.04
N LEU A 121 1.33 -16.24 0.14
CA LEU A 121 2.38 -16.96 0.83
C LEU A 121 1.90 -18.38 1.10
N ARG A 122 2.61 -19.35 0.54
CA ARG A 122 2.37 -20.77 0.83
C ARG A 122 3.00 -21.12 2.16
N CYS A 123 2.18 -21.36 3.18
CA CYS A 123 2.62 -21.83 4.48
C CYS A 123 2.36 -23.34 4.64
N TRP A 124 2.93 -23.93 5.66
CA TRP A 124 2.78 -25.35 5.96
C TRP A 124 1.34 -25.76 6.28
N ASP A 125 0.57 -24.86 6.91
CA ASP A 125 -0.82 -25.06 7.30
C ASP A 125 -1.81 -24.74 6.14
N LYS A 126 -1.60 -23.63 5.45
CA LYS A 126 -2.45 -23.15 4.36
C LYS A 126 -1.79 -21.98 3.61
N THR A 127 -2.43 -21.54 2.56
CA THR A 127 -2.00 -20.32 1.87
C THR A 127 -2.62 -19.07 2.53
N HIS A 128 -1.80 -18.03 2.67
CA HIS A 128 -2.22 -16.75 3.20
C HIS A 128 -2.01 -15.64 2.16
N CYS A 129 -2.94 -14.68 2.12
CA CYS A 129 -2.69 -13.39 1.52
C CYS A 129 -1.84 -12.56 2.47
N VAL A 130 -0.82 -11.91 1.94
CA VAL A 130 -0.01 -10.93 2.64
C VAL A 130 -0.22 -9.56 2.00
N ASN A 131 -0.42 -8.53 2.81
CA ASN A 131 -0.49 -7.15 2.36
C ASN A 131 0.23 -6.28 3.38
N GLY A 132 1.29 -5.62 2.94
CA GLY A 132 2.13 -4.82 3.82
C GLY A 132 2.51 -3.49 3.20
N PHE A 133 2.77 -2.53 4.07
CA PHE A 133 3.33 -1.22 3.80
C PHE A 133 4.17 -0.79 5.02
N PRO A 134 4.95 0.28 4.95
CA PRO A 134 5.83 0.64 6.04
C PRO A 134 5.15 0.66 7.41
N GLY A 135 5.62 -0.19 8.32
CA GLY A 135 5.12 -0.30 9.69
C GLY A 135 3.86 -1.15 9.88
N GLN A 136 3.25 -1.67 8.82
CA GLN A 136 2.05 -2.49 8.95
C GLN A 136 2.07 -3.72 8.04
N LEU A 137 1.58 -4.83 8.57
CA LEU A 137 1.47 -6.10 7.87
C LEU A 137 0.14 -6.79 8.24
N ASP A 138 -0.65 -7.08 7.23
CA ASP A 138 -1.91 -7.78 7.37
C ASP A 138 -1.81 -9.18 6.75
N TRP A 139 -2.41 -10.18 7.41
CA TRP A 139 -2.49 -11.56 6.97
C TRP A 139 -3.93 -12.02 6.92
N ASP A 140 -4.35 -12.55 5.77
CA ASP A 140 -5.66 -13.17 5.60
C ASP A 140 -5.49 -14.58 5.05
N SER A 141 -6.32 -15.53 5.49
CA SER A 141 -6.36 -16.84 4.87
C SER A 141 -7.03 -16.77 3.50
N THR A 142 -6.52 -17.54 2.53
CA THR A 142 -7.12 -17.61 1.20
C THR A 142 -7.29 -19.07 0.75
N PRO A 143 -8.34 -19.40 0.01
CA PRO A 143 -8.49 -20.71 -0.61
C PRO A 143 -7.60 -20.91 -1.84
N VAL A 144 -6.93 -19.86 -2.31
CA VAL A 144 -6.01 -19.93 -3.46
C VAL A 144 -4.82 -20.79 -3.08
N SER A 145 -4.54 -21.82 -3.87
CA SER A 145 -3.35 -22.66 -3.74
C SER A 145 -2.34 -22.33 -4.84
N GLY A 146 -1.05 -22.46 -4.53
CA GLY A 146 0.01 -22.19 -5.49
C GLY A 146 1.34 -21.88 -4.85
N PRO A 147 2.35 -21.50 -5.66
CA PRO A 147 3.63 -21.03 -5.15
C PRO A 147 3.47 -19.72 -4.39
N THR A 148 4.44 -19.43 -3.52
CA THR A 148 4.57 -18.10 -2.92
C THR A 148 4.87 -17.09 -4.01
N LYS A 149 4.06 -16.02 -4.08
CA LYS A 149 4.25 -14.88 -5.00
C LYS A 149 3.99 -13.60 -4.23
N ILE A 150 5.01 -12.74 -4.12
CA ILE A 150 4.91 -11.45 -3.46
C ILE A 150 5.39 -10.36 -4.42
N ALA A 151 4.50 -9.44 -4.77
CA ALA A 151 4.83 -8.24 -5.54
C ALA A 151 5.28 -7.13 -4.59
N PHE A 152 6.41 -6.53 -4.89
CA PHE A 152 6.96 -5.37 -4.20
C PHE A 152 6.82 -4.14 -5.08
N ILE A 153 6.46 -3.01 -4.48
CA ILE A 153 6.33 -1.70 -5.13
C ILE A 153 7.08 -0.69 -4.27
N GLY A 154 7.92 0.15 -4.87
CA GLY A 154 8.69 1.15 -4.13
C GLY A 154 9.65 1.93 -5.03
N LEU A 155 10.60 2.61 -4.42
CA LEU A 155 11.62 3.41 -5.11
C LEU A 155 12.97 2.69 -5.04
N GLY A 156 13.73 2.70 -6.16
CA GLY A 156 15.05 2.09 -6.25
C GLY A 156 15.06 0.57 -6.10
N LEU A 157 13.92 -0.09 -6.38
CA LEU A 157 13.77 -1.54 -6.20
C LEU A 157 14.58 -2.35 -7.21
N THR A 158 14.81 -1.85 -8.42
CA THR A 158 15.59 -2.54 -9.46
C THR A 158 16.99 -2.84 -8.97
N ALA A 159 17.65 -1.86 -8.33
CA ALA A 159 18.99 -2.03 -7.78
C ALA A 159 19.04 -3.00 -6.57
N GLN A 160 17.94 -3.16 -5.84
CA GLN A 160 17.85 -3.97 -4.62
C GLN A 160 17.18 -5.33 -4.84
N ARG A 161 16.65 -5.57 -6.02
CA ARG A 161 15.84 -6.74 -6.36
C ARG A 161 16.50 -8.06 -5.97
N ASP A 162 17.74 -8.25 -6.39
CA ASP A 162 18.44 -9.53 -6.20
C ASP A 162 18.83 -9.72 -4.72
N ALA A 163 19.18 -8.65 -4.02
CA ALA A 163 19.45 -8.68 -2.59
C ALA A 163 18.18 -9.02 -1.78
N ILE A 164 17.03 -8.45 -2.12
CA ILE A 164 15.75 -8.76 -1.47
C ILE A 164 15.37 -10.22 -1.71
N LYS A 165 15.49 -10.70 -2.96
CA LYS A 165 15.22 -12.11 -3.30
C LYS A 165 16.11 -13.06 -2.53
N ALA A 166 17.41 -12.81 -2.51
CA ALA A 166 18.37 -13.64 -1.79
C ALA A 166 18.07 -13.68 -0.28
N CYS A 167 17.71 -12.55 0.31
CA CYS A 167 17.32 -12.46 1.72
C CYS A 167 16.08 -13.30 2.05
N LEU A 168 15.05 -13.25 1.21
CA LEU A 168 13.81 -14.02 1.38
C LEU A 168 14.08 -15.53 1.19
N ASP A 169 14.85 -15.91 0.18
CA ASP A 169 15.22 -17.31 -0.06
C ASP A 169 16.05 -17.88 1.08
N GLN A 170 17.00 -17.09 1.61
CA GLN A 170 17.82 -17.49 2.75
C GLN A 170 16.97 -17.71 4.00
N GLU A 171 16.03 -16.80 4.28
CA GLU A 171 15.13 -16.93 5.42
C GLU A 171 14.27 -18.19 5.32
N LEU A 172 13.66 -18.43 4.16
CA LEU A 172 12.83 -19.62 3.95
C LEU A 172 13.66 -20.93 4.09
N LYS A 173 14.89 -20.94 3.60
CA LYS A 173 15.81 -22.08 3.80
C LYS A 173 16.14 -22.29 5.27
N ALA A 174 16.48 -21.23 5.99
CA ALA A 174 16.82 -21.30 7.41
C ALA A 174 15.67 -21.85 8.27
N GLN A 175 14.41 -21.51 7.91
CA GLN A 175 13.23 -22.07 8.57
C GLN A 175 13.11 -23.58 8.37
N HIS A 176 13.49 -24.10 7.19
CA HIS A 176 13.47 -25.54 6.90
C HIS A 176 14.62 -26.31 7.57
N GLU A 177 15.78 -25.68 7.71
CA GLU A 177 16.91 -26.26 8.40
C GLU A 177 16.62 -26.44 9.90
N ALA A 178 16.02 -25.42 10.52
CA ALA A 178 15.65 -25.45 11.94
C ALA A 178 14.59 -26.49 12.32
N LEU A 179 13.91 -27.13 11.37
CA LEU A 179 13.01 -28.25 11.62
C LEU A 179 13.71 -29.64 11.62
N ARG A 180 14.96 -29.68 11.16
CA ARG A 180 15.69 -30.94 11.03
C ARG A 180 16.58 -31.23 12.24
N ASP A 181 16.81 -30.22 13.03
CA ASP A 181 17.52 -30.28 14.32
C ASP A 181 16.53 -30.48 15.49
#